data_fcbcabdb4116360a859ac4d748764ab8
#
_entry.id   fcbcabdb4116360a859ac4d748764ab8
#
_cell.length_a   1.000
_cell.length_b   1.000
_cell.length_c   1.000
_cell.angle_alpha   90.00
_cell.angle_beta   90.00
_cell.angle_gamma   90.00
#
_symmetry.space_group_name_H-M   'P 1'
#
loop_
_entity.id
_entity.type
_entity.pdbx_description
1 polymer ?
#
loop_
_entity_poly.entity_id
_entity_poly.type
_entity_poly.pdbx_seq_one_letter_code
_entity_poly.pdbx_strand_id
1 'polypeptide(L)'
;MEEYSNRVQLCPDGKYRWTYEVNLYTNMGMVCDLMRVIGITLCVMFGIIIFGLIFNGIDWDNLMFDLWVFMWIGVGFTVLCLLGYWIWAFINGGRYAALFVMDEESVTHEMMPKTMKRGQVIAAIGMLLGAATNNTTLQANSLLAASVNAWKSDFKTVRKVKPKRRRHLIKVNELFTKNRIYVENMEDYEFVLDFILERCPRVTVV
;
A
#
# COMPACT_ATOMS: atom_id res chain seq x y z
N MET A 1 23.36 4.84 -15.22
CA MET A 1 22.19 4.41 -14.47
C MET A 1 22.69 3.28 -13.58
N GLU A 2 22.88 3.53 -12.29
CA GLU A 2 23.33 2.48 -11.35
C GLU A 2 22.29 1.36 -11.36
N GLU A 3 22.72 0.20 -11.78
CA GLU A 3 21.92 -1.02 -11.80
C GLU A 3 22.01 -1.60 -10.38
N TYR A 4 21.06 -1.22 -9.52
CA TYR A 4 21.00 -1.76 -8.18
C TYR A 4 20.64 -3.25 -8.23
N SER A 5 21.43 -4.04 -7.51
CA SER A 5 21.23 -5.49 -7.41
C SER A 5 19.98 -5.82 -6.56
N ASN A 6 19.36 -6.98 -6.82
CA ASN A 6 18.32 -7.55 -5.96
C ASN A 6 18.88 -8.05 -4.61
N ARG A 7 20.20 -8.10 -4.46
CA ARG A 7 20.88 -8.44 -3.19
C ARG A 7 21.19 -7.20 -2.39
N VAL A 8 21.19 -7.36 -1.07
CA VAL A 8 21.58 -6.30 -0.13
C VAL A 8 23.08 -6.01 -0.31
N GLN A 9 23.40 -4.79 -0.71
CA GLN A 9 24.77 -4.37 -0.95
C GLN A 9 25.11 -3.16 -0.08
N LEU A 10 26.31 -3.17 0.51
CA LEU A 10 26.86 -2.02 1.19
C LEU A 10 27.45 -1.07 0.14
N CYS A 11 26.92 0.14 0.08
CA CYS A 11 27.41 1.19 -0.79
C CYS A 11 28.57 1.97 -0.17
N PRO A 12 29.38 2.69 -0.96
CA PRO A 12 30.51 3.48 -0.44
C PRO A 12 30.13 4.57 0.57
N ASP A 13 28.86 4.97 0.59
CA ASP A 13 28.30 5.93 1.54
C ASP A 13 27.89 5.31 2.88
N GLY A 14 28.21 4.05 3.12
CA GLY A 14 27.91 3.33 4.36
C GLY A 14 26.46 2.85 4.47
N LYS A 15 25.64 2.99 3.42
CA LYS A 15 24.26 2.57 3.42
C LYS A 15 24.07 1.25 2.67
N TYR A 16 23.16 0.42 3.19
CA TYR A 16 22.74 -0.78 2.49
C TYR A 16 21.63 -0.45 1.50
N ARG A 17 21.76 -0.93 0.27
CA ARG A 17 20.76 -0.75 -0.79
C ARG A 17 20.45 -2.04 -1.49
N TRP A 18 19.18 -2.24 -1.82
CA TRP A 18 18.72 -3.34 -2.66
C TRP A 18 17.43 -2.96 -3.37
N THR A 19 17.17 -3.62 -4.47
CA THR A 19 15.93 -3.46 -5.22
C THR A 19 15.05 -4.69 -5.04
N TYR A 20 13.75 -4.48 -5.04
CA TYR A 20 12.77 -5.55 -5.04
C TYR A 20 11.69 -5.25 -6.07
N GLU A 21 11.47 -6.20 -6.99
CA GLU A 21 10.43 -6.09 -7.99
C GLU A 21 9.22 -6.95 -7.62
N VAL A 22 8.08 -6.31 -7.47
CA VAL A 22 6.79 -6.97 -7.22
C VAL A 22 6.04 -7.12 -8.53
N ASN A 23 5.68 -8.34 -8.88
CA ASN A 23 4.74 -8.55 -9.98
C ASN A 23 3.31 -8.23 -9.48
N LEU A 24 2.71 -7.18 -10.04
CA LEU A 24 1.38 -6.70 -9.64
C LEU A 24 0.26 -7.68 -9.98
N TYR A 25 0.42 -8.47 -11.05
CA TYR A 25 -0.61 -9.42 -11.47
C TYR A 25 -0.70 -10.66 -10.58
N THR A 26 0.44 -11.10 -10.03
CA THR A 26 0.52 -12.32 -9.21
C THR A 26 0.59 -12.05 -7.72
N ASN A 27 0.73 -10.78 -7.31
CA ASN A 27 0.80 -10.44 -5.88
C ASN A 27 -0.57 -10.45 -5.20
N MET A 28 -0.97 -11.65 -4.78
CA MET A 28 -2.20 -11.86 -4.01
C MET A 28 -2.28 -11.01 -2.73
N GLY A 29 -1.15 -10.56 -2.21
CA GLY A 29 -1.10 -9.71 -1.01
C GLY A 29 -1.73 -8.35 -1.20
N MET A 30 -1.48 -7.69 -2.34
CA MET A 30 -2.08 -6.39 -2.68
C MET A 30 -3.58 -6.52 -2.96
N VAL A 31 -3.97 -7.55 -3.69
CA VAL A 31 -5.39 -7.83 -3.96
C VAL A 31 -6.15 -8.11 -2.67
N CYS A 32 -5.59 -8.92 -1.75
CA CYS A 32 -6.22 -9.18 -0.46
C CYS A 32 -6.35 -7.91 0.41
N ASP A 33 -5.34 -7.02 0.39
CA ASP A 33 -5.43 -5.76 1.11
C ASP A 33 -6.50 -4.84 0.50
N LEU A 34 -6.63 -4.79 -0.83
CA LEU A 34 -7.71 -4.09 -1.53
C LEU A 34 -9.08 -4.66 -1.14
N MET A 35 -9.25 -5.98 -1.21
CA MET A 35 -10.49 -6.65 -0.83
C MET A 35 -10.85 -6.43 0.64
N ARG A 36 -9.87 -6.34 1.52
CA ARG A 36 -10.10 -5.99 2.93
C ARG A 36 -10.65 -4.58 3.08
N VAL A 37 -10.07 -3.60 2.38
CA VAL A 37 -10.56 -2.21 2.43
C VAL A 37 -11.98 -2.13 1.90
N ILE A 38 -12.26 -2.75 0.75
CA ILE A 38 -13.61 -2.82 0.16
C ILE A 38 -14.59 -3.46 1.17
N GLY A 39 -14.23 -4.60 1.75
CA GLY A 39 -15.06 -5.30 2.73
C GLY A 39 -15.38 -4.44 3.95
N ILE A 40 -14.38 -3.74 4.51
CA ILE A 40 -14.61 -2.82 5.64
C ILE A 40 -15.56 -1.69 5.24
N THR A 41 -15.36 -1.08 4.06
CA THR A 41 -16.21 0.00 3.56
C THR A 41 -17.65 -0.47 3.39
N LEU A 42 -17.87 -1.64 2.79
CA LEU A 42 -19.21 -2.21 2.63
C LEU A 42 -19.85 -2.55 3.99
N CYS A 43 -19.10 -3.09 4.95
CA CYS A 43 -19.59 -3.35 6.30
C CYS A 43 -20.02 -2.06 7.02
N VAL A 44 -19.24 -0.98 6.89
CA VAL A 44 -19.59 0.32 7.49
C VAL A 44 -20.85 0.87 6.83
N MET A 45 -20.95 0.86 5.50
CA MET A 45 -22.15 1.31 4.78
C MET A 45 -23.39 0.50 5.20
N PHE A 46 -23.26 -0.83 5.28
CA PHE A 46 -24.31 -1.71 5.72
C PHE A 46 -24.76 -1.40 7.16
N GLY A 47 -23.80 -1.14 8.05
CA GLY A 47 -24.07 -0.73 9.43
C GLY A 47 -24.87 0.58 9.50
N ILE A 48 -24.55 1.56 8.67
CA ILE A 48 -25.27 2.84 8.58
C ILE A 48 -26.72 2.61 8.12
N ILE A 49 -26.91 1.75 7.11
CA ILE A 49 -28.26 1.42 6.59
C ILE A 49 -29.09 0.75 7.70
N ILE A 50 -28.55 -0.27 8.35
CA ILE A 50 -29.26 -0.96 9.46
C ILE A 50 -29.60 0.02 10.59
N PHE A 51 -28.64 0.89 10.96
CA PHE A 51 -28.89 1.90 11.98
C PHE A 51 -30.06 2.82 11.59
N GLY A 52 -30.08 3.30 10.33
CA GLY A 52 -31.18 4.11 9.82
C GLY A 52 -32.52 3.41 9.85
N LEU A 53 -32.57 2.12 9.50
CA LEU A 53 -33.79 1.32 9.54
C LEU A 53 -34.33 1.13 10.95
N ILE A 54 -33.45 0.93 11.93
CA ILE A 54 -33.86 0.79 13.35
C ILE A 54 -34.55 2.08 13.86
N PHE A 55 -34.02 3.25 13.47
CA PHE A 55 -34.58 4.53 13.92
C PHE A 55 -35.87 4.94 13.20
N ASN A 56 -36.05 4.55 11.94
CA ASN A 56 -37.23 4.89 11.13
C ASN A 56 -38.37 3.86 11.21
N GLY A 57 -38.18 2.76 11.95
CA GLY A 57 -39.08 1.61 11.93
C GLY A 57 -38.73 0.64 10.77
N ILE A 58 -38.69 -0.64 11.09
CA ILE A 58 -38.32 -1.69 10.10
C ILE A 58 -39.61 -2.06 9.33
N ASP A 59 -39.61 -1.73 8.04
CA ASP A 59 -40.58 -2.25 7.10
C ASP A 59 -39.98 -3.50 6.43
N TRP A 60 -40.49 -4.67 6.83
CA TRP A 60 -39.95 -5.96 6.39
C TRP A 60 -40.10 -6.22 4.89
N ASP A 61 -41.12 -5.66 4.25
CA ASP A 61 -41.37 -5.85 2.81
C ASP A 61 -40.34 -5.09 1.98
N ASN A 62 -39.95 -3.90 2.41
CA ASN A 62 -38.93 -3.09 1.76
C ASN A 62 -37.52 -3.54 2.11
N LEU A 63 -37.30 -4.10 3.32
CA LEU A 63 -35.98 -4.52 3.77
C LEU A 63 -35.32 -5.54 2.82
N MET A 64 -36.06 -6.54 2.37
CA MET A 64 -35.51 -7.54 1.46
C MET A 64 -35.12 -6.95 0.11
N PHE A 65 -35.87 -5.99 -0.39
CA PHE A 65 -35.55 -5.27 -1.61
C PHE A 65 -34.31 -4.41 -1.43
N ASP A 66 -34.21 -3.67 -0.33
CA ASP A 66 -33.05 -2.82 -0.02
C ASP A 66 -31.75 -3.63 0.13
N LEU A 67 -31.83 -4.79 0.80
CA LEU A 67 -30.70 -5.72 0.92
C LEU A 67 -30.26 -6.26 -0.44
N TRP A 68 -31.20 -6.61 -1.29
CA TRP A 68 -30.92 -7.09 -2.64
C TRP A 68 -30.23 -6.01 -3.49
N VAL A 69 -30.75 -4.78 -3.47
CA VAL A 69 -30.14 -3.62 -4.14
C VAL A 69 -28.74 -3.35 -3.61
N PHE A 70 -28.57 -3.33 -2.26
CA PHE A 70 -27.28 -3.13 -1.65
C PHE A 70 -26.24 -4.19 -2.05
N MET A 71 -26.67 -5.45 -2.14
CA MET A 71 -25.80 -6.54 -2.60
C MET A 71 -25.29 -6.29 -4.03
N TRP A 72 -26.16 -5.90 -4.95
CA TRP A 72 -25.77 -5.62 -6.34
C TRP A 72 -24.88 -4.39 -6.47
N ILE A 73 -25.14 -3.34 -5.71
CA ILE A 73 -24.27 -2.17 -5.63
C ILE A 73 -22.89 -2.58 -5.11
N GLY A 74 -22.83 -3.42 -4.07
CA GLY A 74 -21.58 -3.92 -3.50
C GLY A 74 -20.78 -4.76 -4.50
N VAL A 75 -21.44 -5.63 -5.26
CA VAL A 75 -20.81 -6.41 -6.33
C VAL A 75 -20.29 -5.48 -7.43
N GLY A 76 -21.11 -4.55 -7.91
CA GLY A 76 -20.70 -3.59 -8.94
C GLY A 76 -19.52 -2.73 -8.51
N PHE A 77 -19.54 -2.24 -7.27
CA PHE A 77 -18.42 -1.48 -6.69
C PHE A 77 -17.14 -2.32 -6.59
N THR A 78 -17.25 -3.57 -6.15
CA THR A 78 -16.11 -4.50 -6.06
C THR A 78 -15.49 -4.74 -7.44
N VAL A 79 -16.32 -5.01 -8.45
CA VAL A 79 -15.86 -5.21 -9.84
C VAL A 79 -15.16 -3.95 -10.36
N LEU A 80 -15.74 -2.78 -10.13
CA LEU A 80 -15.14 -1.50 -10.54
C LEU A 80 -13.77 -1.27 -9.88
N CYS A 81 -13.65 -1.55 -8.59
CA CYS A 81 -12.36 -1.44 -7.87
C CYS A 81 -11.32 -2.43 -8.41
N LEU A 82 -11.70 -3.67 -8.71
CA LEU A 82 -10.80 -4.65 -9.31
C LEU A 82 -10.37 -4.23 -10.72
N LEU A 83 -11.28 -3.74 -11.54
CA LEU A 83 -10.95 -3.20 -12.86
C LEU A 83 -9.97 -2.03 -12.74
N GLY A 84 -10.22 -1.10 -11.82
CA GLY A 84 -9.30 0.01 -11.53
C GLY A 84 -7.90 -0.48 -11.12
N TYR A 85 -7.82 -1.52 -10.28
CA TYR A 85 -6.55 -2.14 -9.91
C TYR A 85 -5.82 -2.74 -11.13
N TRP A 86 -6.53 -3.44 -12.02
CA TRP A 86 -5.95 -4.03 -13.22
C TRP A 86 -5.46 -2.97 -14.20
N ILE A 87 -6.24 -1.90 -14.40
CA ILE A 87 -5.84 -0.76 -15.23
C ILE A 87 -4.57 -0.12 -14.66
N TRP A 88 -4.53 0.11 -13.34
CA TRP A 88 -3.35 0.64 -12.67
C TRP A 88 -2.14 -0.28 -12.80
N ALA A 89 -2.31 -1.60 -12.65
CA ALA A 89 -1.26 -2.58 -12.85
C ALA A 89 -0.74 -2.54 -14.31
N PHE A 90 -1.62 -2.43 -15.28
CA PHE A 90 -1.28 -2.32 -16.70
C PHE A 90 -0.48 -1.06 -17.00
N ILE A 91 -0.91 0.10 -16.52
CA ILE A 91 -0.22 1.39 -16.68
C ILE A 91 1.20 1.32 -16.08
N ASN A 92 1.37 0.64 -14.96
CA ASN A 92 2.68 0.43 -14.33
C ASN A 92 3.52 -0.67 -15.02
N GLY A 93 3.03 -1.28 -16.10
CA GLY A 93 3.72 -2.34 -16.83
C GLY A 93 3.80 -3.67 -16.05
N GLY A 94 2.85 -3.92 -15.15
CA GLY A 94 2.72 -5.16 -14.38
C GLY A 94 3.77 -5.37 -13.29
N ARG A 95 4.74 -4.46 -13.15
CA ARG A 95 5.84 -4.55 -12.18
C ARG A 95 5.96 -3.27 -11.39
N TYR A 96 6.07 -3.42 -10.09
CA TYR A 96 6.38 -2.33 -9.17
C TYR A 96 7.77 -2.56 -8.61
N ALA A 97 8.69 -1.69 -8.98
CA ALA A 97 10.07 -1.75 -8.50
C ALA A 97 10.25 -0.75 -7.35
N ALA A 98 10.71 -1.24 -6.23
CA ALA A 98 11.02 -0.48 -5.03
C ALA A 98 12.52 -0.53 -4.76
N LEU A 99 13.09 0.60 -4.38
CA LEU A 99 14.44 0.72 -3.86
C LEU A 99 14.35 0.83 -2.34
N PHE A 100 15.04 -0.06 -1.65
CA PHE A 100 15.21 0.02 -0.21
C PHE A 100 16.59 0.59 0.11
N VAL A 101 16.62 1.57 1.00
CA VAL A 101 17.83 2.17 1.54
C VAL A 101 17.79 2.05 3.05
N MET A 102 18.78 1.39 3.63
CA MET A 102 18.87 1.15 5.07
C MET A 102 20.19 1.73 5.58
N ASP A 103 20.10 2.54 6.61
CA ASP A 103 21.24 3.09 7.35
C ASP A 103 21.14 2.71 8.84
N GLU A 104 22.04 3.22 9.68
CA GLU A 104 22.06 2.89 11.10
C GLU A 104 20.86 3.42 11.89
N GLU A 105 20.13 4.41 11.35
CA GLU A 105 19.04 5.08 12.06
C GLU A 105 17.67 4.73 11.48
N SER A 106 17.61 4.33 10.21
CA SER A 106 16.34 4.21 9.49
C SER A 106 16.38 3.24 8.33
N VAL A 107 15.18 2.85 7.90
CA VAL A 107 14.97 2.18 6.63
C VAL A 107 13.98 2.97 5.80
N THR A 108 14.36 3.27 4.58
CA THR A 108 13.57 4.04 3.62
C THR A 108 13.17 3.13 2.46
N HIS A 109 11.91 3.20 2.10
CA HIS A 109 11.35 2.56 0.91
C HIS A 109 11.08 3.65 -0.12
N GLU A 110 11.81 3.66 -1.21
CA GLU A 110 11.72 4.65 -2.29
C GLU A 110 11.14 4.03 -3.56
N MET A 111 10.33 4.78 -4.28
CA MET A 111 9.89 4.37 -5.61
C MET A 111 11.02 4.56 -6.62
N MET A 112 11.27 3.57 -7.46
CA MET A 112 12.26 3.73 -8.52
C MET A 112 11.85 4.81 -9.54
N PRO A 113 12.84 5.52 -10.14
CA PRO A 113 12.57 6.64 -11.06
C PRO A 113 11.65 6.32 -12.23
N LYS A 114 11.67 5.08 -12.74
CA LYS A 114 10.76 4.63 -13.81
C LYS A 114 9.30 4.59 -13.34
N THR A 115 9.04 4.06 -12.16
CA THR A 115 7.71 3.99 -11.55
C THR A 115 7.24 5.38 -11.13
N MET A 116 8.15 6.20 -10.61
CA MET A 116 7.86 7.58 -10.23
C MET A 116 7.44 8.44 -11.42
N LYS A 117 8.14 8.37 -12.57
CA LYS A 117 7.75 9.13 -13.78
C LYS A 117 6.35 8.78 -14.25
N ARG A 118 5.95 7.51 -14.24
CA ARG A 118 4.60 7.07 -14.60
C ARG A 118 3.56 7.59 -13.61
N GLY A 119 3.84 7.51 -12.31
CA GLY A 119 2.98 8.08 -11.28
C GLY A 119 2.78 9.60 -11.42
N GLN A 120 3.84 10.34 -11.75
CA GLN A 120 3.78 11.77 -12.01
C GLN A 120 2.93 12.11 -13.25
N VAL A 121 3.00 11.32 -14.31
CA VAL A 121 2.15 11.50 -15.50
C VAL A 121 0.68 11.28 -15.15
N ILE A 122 0.36 10.23 -14.40
CA ILE A 122 -1.02 9.95 -13.95
C ILE A 122 -1.53 11.09 -13.05
N ALA A 123 -0.70 11.56 -12.13
CA ALA A 123 -1.04 12.68 -11.25
C ALA A 123 -1.27 13.98 -12.04
N ALA A 124 -0.43 14.25 -13.05
CA ALA A 124 -0.62 15.42 -13.94
C ALA A 124 -1.95 15.34 -14.70
N ILE A 125 -2.30 14.18 -15.25
CA ILE A 125 -3.60 13.95 -15.90
C ILE A 125 -4.75 14.17 -14.90
N GLY A 126 -4.64 13.63 -13.69
CA GLY A 126 -5.64 13.82 -12.63
C GLY A 126 -5.79 15.29 -12.22
N MET A 127 -4.70 16.06 -12.15
CA MET A 127 -4.75 17.51 -11.90
C MET A 127 -5.45 18.26 -13.03
N LEU A 128 -5.15 17.95 -14.28
CA LEU A 128 -5.78 18.59 -15.45
C LEU A 128 -7.28 18.28 -15.50
N LEU A 129 -7.67 17.02 -15.28
CA LEU A 129 -9.08 16.64 -15.22
C LEU A 129 -9.80 17.29 -14.05
N GLY A 130 -9.17 17.36 -12.88
CA GLY A 130 -9.70 18.05 -11.71
C GLY A 130 -9.90 19.54 -11.96
N ALA A 131 -8.98 20.20 -12.68
CA ALA A 131 -9.10 21.60 -13.08
C ALA A 131 -10.24 21.79 -14.10
N ALA A 132 -10.31 20.93 -15.11
CA ALA A 132 -11.35 21.00 -16.15
C ALA A 132 -12.78 20.77 -15.59
N THR A 133 -12.90 19.97 -14.53
CA THR A 133 -14.19 19.67 -13.87
C THR A 133 -14.46 20.51 -12.62
N ASN A 134 -13.61 21.49 -12.30
CA ASN A 134 -13.62 22.25 -11.04
C ASN A 134 -13.66 21.37 -9.78
N ASN A 135 -13.09 20.18 -9.85
CA ASN A 135 -13.03 19.23 -8.74
C ASN A 135 -11.74 19.43 -7.94
N THR A 136 -11.81 20.24 -6.89
CA THR A 136 -10.67 20.54 -6.01
C THR A 136 -10.17 19.31 -5.25
N THR A 137 -11.05 18.37 -4.93
CA THR A 137 -10.68 17.10 -4.26
C THR A 137 -9.83 16.23 -5.17
N LEU A 138 -10.17 16.14 -6.46
CA LEU A 138 -9.39 15.39 -7.44
C LEU A 138 -8.02 16.03 -7.65
N GLN A 139 -7.95 17.37 -7.73
CA GLN A 139 -6.67 18.09 -7.81
C GLN A 139 -5.78 17.83 -6.59
N ALA A 140 -6.34 17.98 -5.38
CA ALA A 140 -5.60 17.77 -4.13
C ALA A 140 -5.09 16.33 -4.00
N ASN A 141 -5.92 15.33 -4.29
CA ASN A 141 -5.53 13.91 -4.24
C ASN A 141 -4.45 13.59 -5.27
N SER A 142 -4.51 14.17 -6.46
CA SER A 142 -3.49 14.01 -7.51
C SER A 142 -2.16 14.63 -7.10
N LEU A 143 -2.18 15.81 -6.46
CA LEU A 143 -0.99 16.45 -5.92
C LEU A 143 -0.36 15.63 -4.79
N LEU A 144 -1.17 15.12 -3.87
CA LEU A 144 -0.70 14.22 -2.80
C LEU A 144 -0.08 12.95 -3.37
N ALA A 145 -0.70 12.33 -4.36
CA ALA A 145 -0.17 11.14 -5.04
C ALA A 145 1.18 11.41 -5.72
N ALA A 146 1.39 12.60 -6.26
CA ALA A 146 2.65 13.01 -6.87
C ALA A 146 3.76 13.28 -5.84
N SER A 147 3.40 13.65 -4.61
CA SER A 147 4.36 14.04 -3.56
C SER A 147 4.91 12.86 -2.75
N VAL A 148 4.20 11.73 -2.69
CA VAL A 148 4.59 10.56 -1.89
C VAL A 148 5.54 9.68 -2.71
N ASN A 149 6.84 9.93 -2.58
CA ASN A 149 7.87 9.19 -3.30
C ASN A 149 8.69 8.24 -2.43
N ALA A 150 8.65 8.41 -1.10
CA ALA A 150 9.41 7.61 -0.15
C ALA A 150 8.68 7.44 1.19
N TRP A 151 8.85 6.29 1.81
CA TRP A 151 8.41 6.00 3.19
C TRP A 151 9.62 5.70 4.03
N LYS A 152 9.93 6.60 4.95
CA LYS A 152 11.01 6.43 5.91
C LYS A 152 10.46 5.89 7.23
N SER A 153 11.16 4.94 7.85
CA SER A 153 10.89 4.43 9.20
C SER A 153 12.14 4.55 10.04
N ASP A 154 12.08 5.35 11.10
CA ASP A 154 13.18 5.53 12.05
C ASP A 154 13.16 4.42 13.10
N PHE A 155 14.27 3.72 13.31
CA PHE A 155 14.36 2.59 14.23
C PHE A 155 14.04 2.97 15.69
N LYS A 156 14.27 4.22 16.07
CA LYS A 156 13.93 4.76 17.41
C LYS A 156 12.41 4.83 17.65
N THR A 157 11.61 4.99 16.59
CA THR A 157 10.14 5.13 16.65
C THR A 157 9.40 3.83 16.41
N VAL A 158 10.10 2.81 15.93
CA VAL A 158 9.53 1.48 15.67
C VAL A 158 9.10 0.81 16.98
N ARG A 159 7.84 0.38 17.02
CA ARG A 159 7.26 -0.30 18.19
C ARG A 159 7.04 -1.78 17.97
N LYS A 160 6.83 -2.20 16.74
CA LYS A 160 6.48 -3.57 16.43
C LYS A 160 7.08 -4.02 15.11
N VAL A 161 7.79 -5.13 15.15
CA VAL A 161 8.31 -5.82 13.97
C VAL A 161 7.60 -7.17 13.83
N LYS A 162 7.05 -7.42 12.63
CA LYS A 162 6.40 -8.69 12.28
C LYS A 162 7.15 -9.34 11.13
N PRO A 163 8.05 -10.28 11.43
CA PRO A 163 8.73 -11.05 10.41
C PRO A 163 7.78 -12.08 9.78
N LYS A 164 7.71 -12.10 8.45
CA LYS A 164 6.97 -13.10 7.67
C LYS A 164 7.94 -13.86 6.77
N ARG A 165 8.66 -14.83 7.34
CA ARG A 165 9.70 -15.62 6.67
C ARG A 165 9.23 -16.24 5.35
N ARG A 166 8.03 -16.84 5.31
CA ARG A 166 7.48 -17.46 4.09
C ARG A 166 7.28 -16.49 2.91
N ARG A 167 7.22 -15.18 3.16
CA ARG A 167 6.99 -14.15 2.15
C ARG A 167 8.18 -13.21 2.00
N HIS A 168 9.28 -13.49 2.67
CA HIS A 168 10.47 -12.63 2.78
C HIS A 168 10.09 -11.16 3.04
N LEU A 169 9.13 -10.97 3.95
CA LEU A 169 8.53 -9.67 4.26
C LEU A 169 8.73 -9.34 5.73
N ILE A 170 9.34 -8.20 6.02
CA ILE A 170 9.46 -7.62 7.35
C ILE A 170 8.50 -6.43 7.41
N LYS A 171 7.52 -6.50 8.31
CA LYS A 171 6.62 -5.37 8.57
C LYS A 171 7.13 -4.58 9.76
N VAL A 172 7.53 -3.35 9.50
CA VAL A 172 7.97 -2.40 10.51
C VAL A 172 6.82 -1.43 10.77
N ASN A 173 6.28 -1.49 11.99
CA ASN A 173 5.14 -0.66 12.38
C ASN A 173 5.58 0.37 13.40
N GLU A 174 5.41 1.62 13.05
CA GLU A 174 5.41 2.77 13.93
C GLU A 174 3.98 3.06 14.45
N LEU A 175 3.79 4.17 15.14
CA LEU A 175 2.47 4.54 15.67
C LEU A 175 1.45 4.76 14.54
N PHE A 176 1.85 5.46 13.48
CA PHE A 176 0.98 5.88 12.38
C PHE A 176 1.40 5.30 11.03
N THR A 177 2.67 4.96 10.86
CA THR A 177 3.21 4.44 9.61
C THR A 177 3.46 2.93 9.68
N LYS A 178 3.18 2.25 8.56
CA LYS A 178 3.44 0.82 8.38
C LYS A 178 4.31 0.66 7.16
N ASN A 179 5.58 0.40 7.38
CA ASN A 179 6.52 0.11 6.30
C ASN A 179 6.61 -1.40 6.06
N ARG A 180 6.75 -1.79 4.80
CA ARG A 180 6.88 -3.18 4.35
C ARG A 180 8.19 -3.33 3.61
N ILE A 181 9.11 -4.05 4.21
CA ILE A 181 10.42 -4.31 3.66
C ILE A 181 10.38 -5.69 3.03
N TYR A 182 10.62 -5.75 1.74
CA TYR A 182 10.70 -6.98 0.96
C TYR A 182 12.15 -7.28 0.64
N VAL A 183 12.53 -8.54 0.78
CA VAL A 183 13.86 -9.03 0.44
C VAL A 183 13.69 -10.29 -0.41
N GLU A 184 14.52 -10.51 -1.41
CA GLU A 184 14.36 -11.63 -2.33
C GLU A 184 14.91 -12.92 -1.74
N ASN A 185 16.11 -12.86 -1.16
CA ASN A 185 16.84 -14.03 -0.66
C ASN A 185 16.68 -14.19 0.85
N MET A 186 16.71 -15.44 1.33
CA MET A 186 16.57 -15.75 2.75
C MET A 186 17.76 -15.28 3.59
N GLU A 187 18.98 -15.37 3.04
CA GLU A 187 20.20 -14.89 3.70
C GLU A 187 20.13 -13.39 3.95
N ASP A 188 19.81 -12.63 2.90
CA ASP A 188 19.64 -11.17 2.99
C ASP A 188 18.46 -10.79 3.91
N TYR A 189 17.40 -11.62 3.94
CA TYR A 189 16.26 -11.41 4.83
C TYR A 189 16.64 -11.53 6.31
N GLU A 190 17.38 -12.59 6.68
CA GLU A 190 17.84 -12.75 8.07
C GLU A 190 18.81 -11.62 8.44
N PHE A 191 19.74 -11.25 7.55
CA PHE A 191 20.62 -10.11 7.77
C PHE A 191 19.85 -8.81 8.03
N VAL A 192 18.88 -8.46 7.18
CA VAL A 192 18.07 -7.24 7.34
C VAL A 192 17.22 -7.30 8.61
N LEU A 193 16.68 -8.47 8.94
CA LEU A 193 15.89 -8.66 10.15
C LEU A 193 16.74 -8.43 11.41
N ASP A 194 17.90 -9.08 11.49
CA ASP A 194 18.81 -8.95 12.63
C ASP A 194 19.31 -7.51 12.78
N PHE A 195 19.67 -6.88 11.66
CA PHE A 195 20.09 -5.48 11.64
C PHE A 195 19.03 -4.53 12.20
N ILE A 196 17.76 -4.73 11.84
CA ILE A 196 16.64 -3.94 12.36
C ILE A 196 16.41 -4.21 13.85
N LEU A 197 16.45 -5.48 14.27
CA LEU A 197 16.19 -5.86 15.66
C LEU A 197 17.25 -5.33 16.62
N GLU A 198 18.51 -5.34 16.22
CA GLU A 198 19.63 -4.79 17.01
C GLU A 198 19.49 -3.28 17.28
N ARG A 199 18.90 -2.54 16.31
CA ARG A 199 18.77 -1.07 16.37
C ARG A 199 17.44 -0.57 16.89
N CYS A 200 16.49 -1.46 17.11
CA CYS A 200 15.18 -1.11 17.64
C CYS A 200 15.06 -1.44 19.14
N PRO A 201 15.34 -0.50 20.08
CA PRO A 201 15.47 -0.79 21.50
C PRO A 201 14.15 -1.17 22.20
N ARG A 202 12.99 -0.94 21.56
CA ARG A 202 11.65 -1.12 22.17
C ARG A 202 10.74 -2.01 21.36
N VAL A 203 11.30 -2.91 20.58
CA VAL A 203 10.54 -3.73 19.64
C VAL A 203 9.85 -4.91 20.32
N THR A 204 8.57 -5.08 20.02
CA THR A 204 7.86 -6.33 20.24
C THR A 204 7.86 -7.12 18.93
N VAL A 205 8.51 -8.28 18.91
CA VAL A 205 8.46 -9.22 17.79
C VAL A 205 7.17 -10.04 17.91
N VAL A 206 6.33 -10.06 16.87
CA VAL A 206 5.01 -10.74 16.88
C VAL A 206 4.80 -11.58 15.63
#